data_53e669393f69717dc53499fb56e5cc64
#
_entry.id   53e669393f69717dc53499fb56e5cc64
#
_cell.length_a   1.000
_cell.length_b   1.000
_cell.length_c   1.000
_cell.angle_alpha   90.00
_cell.angle_beta   90.00
_cell.angle_gamma   90.00
#
_symmetry.space_group_name_H-M   'P 1'
#
loop_
_entity.id
_entity.type
_entity.pdbx_description
1 polymer ?
#
loop_
_entity_poly.entity_id
_entity_poly.type
_entity_poly.pdbx_seq_one_letter_code
_entity_poly.pdbx_strand_id
1 'polypeptide(L)'
;NPYGACPTCMGIGYLMKMDEDLIVPDKDKTLYDGIKAFGASTMKKGDTMAKMYFESIAKHYGVEIKCVPIKKLPRWFMEKILYGTGDEKIDFEYSSAAGVRKFTAPFEGVLPTLDRRHSETQSQGMRAFYEMYMTNSHCHTCNGARLKKEILCIKINDKNINEITDMSIKALKEFLSSLKL
;
A
#
# COMPACT_ATOMS: atom_id res chain seq x y z
N ASN A 1 14.47 10.73 22.51
CA ASN A 1 13.51 11.68 23.05
C ASN A 1 12.23 11.66 22.16
N PRO A 2 11.08 11.27 22.70
CA PRO A 2 9.83 11.19 21.92
C PRO A 2 9.39 12.54 21.34
N TYR A 3 9.77 13.66 21.95
CA TYR A 3 9.42 15.00 21.45
C TYR A 3 10.05 15.36 20.12
N GLY A 4 11.20 14.78 19.79
CA GLY A 4 11.91 15.00 18.53
C GLY A 4 11.58 13.96 17.45
N ALA A 5 10.84 12.91 17.78
CA ALA A 5 10.48 11.86 16.83
C ALA A 5 9.56 12.37 15.72
N CYS A 6 9.72 11.84 14.50
CA CYS A 6 8.80 12.11 13.40
C CYS A 6 7.38 11.67 13.80
N PRO A 7 6.37 12.55 13.72
CA PRO A 7 5.02 12.22 14.17
C PRO A 7 4.34 11.15 13.33
N THR A 8 4.73 10.97 12.07
CA THR A 8 4.13 10.01 11.13
C THR A 8 4.60 8.59 11.40
N CYS A 9 5.90 8.37 11.60
CA CYS A 9 6.46 7.03 11.85
C CYS A 9 6.85 6.80 13.31
N MET A 10 6.56 7.76 14.21
CA MET A 10 6.88 7.69 15.64
C MET A 10 8.37 7.40 15.91
N GLY A 11 9.25 7.86 15.02
CA GLY A 11 10.70 7.68 15.17
C GLY A 11 11.25 6.38 14.58
N ILE A 12 10.42 5.55 13.93
CA ILE A 12 10.85 4.29 13.31
C ILE A 12 11.62 4.53 12.02
N GLY A 13 11.24 5.56 11.23
CA GLY A 13 11.85 5.90 9.94
C GLY A 13 11.18 5.18 8.74
N TYR A 14 10.40 4.16 9.00
CA TYR A 14 9.72 3.34 8.00
C TYR A 14 8.23 3.24 8.31
N LEU A 15 7.45 2.97 7.28
CA LEU A 15 6.01 2.65 7.37
C LEU A 15 5.77 1.36 6.62
N MET A 16 4.95 0.50 7.18
CA MET A 16 4.43 -0.65 6.44
C MET A 16 3.35 -0.17 5.47
N LYS A 17 3.45 -0.59 4.21
CA LYS A 17 2.47 -0.30 3.16
C LYS A 17 2.15 -1.55 2.38
N MET A 18 0.91 -1.66 1.89
CA MET A 18 0.54 -2.71 0.95
C MET A 18 1.44 -2.66 -0.28
N ASP A 19 1.97 -3.82 -0.65
CA ASP A 19 2.91 -3.98 -1.77
C ASP A 19 2.19 -4.59 -2.97
N GLU A 20 2.26 -3.91 -4.11
CA GLU A 20 1.62 -4.35 -5.35
C GLU A 20 2.14 -5.72 -5.79
N ASP A 21 3.45 -5.96 -5.71
CA ASP A 21 4.04 -7.22 -6.18
C ASP A 21 3.73 -8.40 -5.24
N LEU A 22 3.50 -8.15 -3.95
CA LEU A 22 3.02 -9.17 -3.02
C LEU A 22 1.52 -9.47 -3.22
N ILE A 23 0.74 -8.47 -3.60
CA ILE A 23 -0.70 -8.63 -3.88
C ILE A 23 -0.92 -9.26 -5.26
N VAL A 24 -0.07 -8.94 -6.25
CA VAL A 24 -0.12 -9.49 -7.62
C VAL A 24 1.19 -10.21 -7.94
N PRO A 25 1.51 -11.32 -7.26
CA PRO A 25 2.80 -12.00 -7.40
C PRO A 25 2.99 -12.72 -8.75
N ASP A 26 1.89 -13.00 -9.44
CA ASP A 26 1.91 -13.76 -10.70
C ASP A 26 1.03 -13.06 -11.74
N LYS A 27 1.69 -12.29 -12.60
CA LYS A 27 1.03 -11.53 -13.68
C LYS A 27 0.65 -12.40 -14.88
N ASP A 28 1.00 -13.69 -14.89
CA ASP A 28 0.55 -14.66 -15.89
C ASP A 28 -0.86 -15.20 -15.61
N LYS A 29 -1.38 -14.98 -14.41
CA LYS A 29 -2.73 -15.33 -14.01
C LYS A 29 -3.74 -14.25 -14.39
N THR A 30 -5.01 -14.64 -14.42
CA THR A 30 -6.13 -13.69 -14.57
C THR A 30 -6.34 -12.91 -13.27
N LEU A 31 -7.14 -11.82 -13.30
CA LEU A 31 -7.49 -11.06 -12.09
C LEU A 31 -8.11 -11.94 -10.99
N TYR A 32 -8.87 -12.98 -11.37
CA TYR A 32 -9.53 -13.87 -10.42
C TYR A 32 -8.57 -14.75 -9.62
N ASP A 33 -7.39 -15.04 -10.16
CA ASP A 33 -6.40 -15.93 -9.57
C ASP A 33 -5.11 -15.20 -9.14
N GLY A 34 -4.81 -14.09 -9.79
CA GLY A 34 -3.58 -13.34 -9.62
C GLY A 34 -3.60 -12.41 -8.41
N ILE A 35 -4.75 -11.81 -8.10
CA ILE A 35 -4.87 -10.88 -6.96
C ILE A 35 -5.05 -11.66 -5.66
N LYS A 36 -4.17 -11.39 -4.68
CA LYS A 36 -4.20 -11.97 -3.35
C LYS A 36 -4.89 -11.05 -2.34
N ALA A 37 -5.25 -11.61 -1.17
CA ALA A 37 -5.84 -10.91 -0.04
C ALA A 37 -7.21 -10.24 -0.29
N PHE A 38 -7.60 -9.97 -1.51
CA PHE A 38 -8.88 -9.32 -1.88
C PHE A 38 -9.91 -10.34 -2.37
N GLY A 39 -10.38 -11.23 -1.49
CA GLY A 39 -11.40 -12.22 -1.81
C GLY A 39 -10.95 -13.35 -2.75
N ALA A 40 -9.64 -13.55 -2.94
CA ALA A 40 -9.07 -14.53 -3.88
C ALA A 40 -9.58 -15.97 -3.67
N SER A 41 -9.76 -16.39 -2.42
CA SER A 41 -10.25 -17.75 -2.10
C SER A 41 -11.71 -17.99 -2.45
N THR A 42 -12.49 -16.94 -2.64
CA THR A 42 -13.94 -17.00 -2.87
C THR A 42 -14.32 -16.67 -4.31
N MET A 43 -13.47 -15.95 -5.05
CA MET A 43 -13.76 -15.55 -6.45
C MET A 43 -14.00 -16.71 -7.39
N LYS A 44 -13.36 -17.87 -7.14
CA LYS A 44 -13.58 -19.11 -7.90
C LYS A 44 -14.86 -19.86 -7.55
N LYS A 45 -15.41 -19.62 -6.35
CA LYS A 45 -16.50 -20.43 -5.78
C LYS A 45 -17.91 -19.88 -6.05
N GLY A 46 -18.03 -18.77 -6.77
CA GLY A 46 -19.34 -18.17 -7.06
C GLY A 46 -19.32 -16.65 -7.18
N ASP A 47 -20.48 -16.04 -7.09
CA ASP A 47 -20.64 -14.60 -7.16
C ASP A 47 -20.22 -13.96 -5.83
N THR A 48 -19.05 -13.36 -5.83
CA THR A 48 -18.47 -12.68 -4.67
C THR A 48 -18.39 -11.19 -4.92
N MET A 49 -18.31 -10.40 -3.83
CA MET A 49 -18.15 -8.95 -3.93
C MET A 49 -16.90 -8.57 -4.75
N ALA A 50 -15.79 -9.28 -4.58
CA ALA A 50 -14.57 -8.99 -5.33
C ALA A 50 -14.74 -9.23 -6.83
N LYS A 51 -15.40 -10.33 -7.21
CA LYS A 51 -15.72 -10.63 -8.60
C LYS A 51 -16.65 -9.57 -9.20
N MET A 52 -17.71 -9.21 -8.48
CA MET A 52 -18.63 -8.15 -8.88
C MET A 52 -17.89 -6.82 -9.13
N TYR A 53 -16.99 -6.41 -8.25
CA TYR A 53 -16.20 -5.19 -8.45
C TYR A 53 -15.40 -5.26 -9.74
N PHE A 54 -14.64 -6.32 -9.96
CA PHE A 54 -13.78 -6.43 -11.14
C PHE A 54 -14.58 -6.50 -12.44
N GLU A 55 -15.68 -7.25 -12.46
CA GLU A 55 -16.55 -7.37 -13.65
C GLU A 55 -17.29 -6.06 -13.97
N SER A 56 -17.75 -5.33 -12.95
CA SER A 56 -18.42 -4.05 -13.15
C SER A 56 -17.45 -2.99 -13.67
N ILE A 57 -16.24 -2.91 -13.11
CA ILE A 57 -15.19 -2.00 -13.57
C ILE A 57 -14.78 -2.34 -15.01
N ALA A 58 -14.56 -3.63 -15.29
CA ALA A 58 -14.21 -4.10 -16.62
C ALA A 58 -15.30 -3.75 -17.65
N LYS A 59 -16.57 -3.94 -17.30
CA LYS A 59 -17.72 -3.57 -18.12
C LYS A 59 -17.78 -2.05 -18.37
N HIS A 60 -17.56 -1.24 -17.33
CA HIS A 60 -17.59 0.21 -17.41
C HIS A 60 -16.54 0.75 -18.39
N TYR A 61 -15.32 0.19 -18.35
CA TYR A 61 -14.21 0.60 -19.22
C TYR A 61 -14.12 -0.19 -20.53
N GLY A 62 -15.00 -1.16 -20.78
CA GLY A 62 -14.96 -1.99 -22.00
C GLY A 62 -13.75 -2.91 -22.09
N VAL A 63 -13.18 -3.35 -20.96
CA VAL A 63 -11.99 -4.20 -20.89
C VAL A 63 -12.40 -5.66 -20.65
N GLU A 64 -11.93 -6.59 -21.50
CA GLU A 64 -12.13 -8.02 -21.28
C GLU A 64 -11.12 -8.56 -20.23
N ILE A 65 -11.63 -9.22 -19.18
CA ILE A 65 -10.81 -9.73 -18.06
C ILE A 65 -10.90 -11.24 -17.82
N LYS A 66 -11.94 -11.94 -18.39
CA LYS A 66 -12.27 -13.31 -17.99
C LYS A 66 -11.15 -14.31 -18.23
N CYS A 67 -10.53 -14.28 -19.39
CA CYS A 67 -9.45 -15.21 -19.75
C CYS A 67 -8.15 -14.47 -20.07
N VAL A 68 -8.04 -13.22 -19.67
CA VAL A 68 -6.89 -12.37 -19.99
C VAL A 68 -5.92 -12.36 -18.82
N PRO A 69 -4.63 -12.74 -19.02
CA PRO A 69 -3.60 -12.61 -18.01
C PRO A 69 -3.38 -11.13 -17.63
N ILE A 70 -3.09 -10.88 -16.36
CA ILE A 70 -2.85 -9.52 -15.82
C ILE A 70 -1.79 -8.77 -16.65
N LYS A 71 -0.71 -9.44 -17.07
CA LYS A 71 0.35 -8.83 -17.90
C LYS A 71 -0.12 -8.28 -19.26
N LYS A 72 -1.27 -8.76 -19.77
CA LYS A 72 -1.88 -8.30 -21.03
C LYS A 72 -2.93 -7.21 -20.83
N LEU A 73 -3.34 -6.95 -19.59
CA LEU A 73 -4.27 -5.87 -19.29
C LEU A 73 -3.58 -4.51 -19.42
N PRO A 74 -4.28 -3.47 -19.88
CA PRO A 74 -3.73 -2.13 -19.94
C PRO A 74 -3.27 -1.65 -18.55
N ARG A 75 -2.10 -1.00 -18.47
CA ARG A 75 -1.56 -0.51 -17.21
C ARG A 75 -2.52 0.44 -16.48
N TRP A 76 -3.12 1.38 -17.22
CA TRP A 76 -4.11 2.31 -16.66
C TRP A 76 -5.31 1.60 -16.03
N PHE A 77 -5.75 0.45 -16.62
CA PHE A 77 -6.83 -0.35 -16.06
C PHE A 77 -6.41 -1.05 -14.76
N MET A 78 -5.20 -1.59 -14.72
CA MET A 78 -4.64 -2.16 -13.48
C MET A 78 -4.47 -1.11 -12.39
N GLU A 79 -4.10 0.12 -12.73
CA GLU A 79 -4.06 1.24 -11.78
C GLU A 79 -5.44 1.53 -11.19
N LYS A 80 -6.52 1.49 -12.01
CA LYS A 80 -7.90 1.63 -11.51
C LYS A 80 -8.30 0.48 -10.57
N ILE A 81 -7.89 -0.74 -10.87
CA ILE A 81 -8.15 -1.91 -9.99
C ILE A 81 -7.36 -1.80 -8.68
N LEU A 82 -6.08 -1.45 -8.74
CA LEU A 82 -5.20 -1.46 -7.58
C LEU A 82 -5.38 -0.23 -6.68
N TYR A 83 -5.50 0.96 -7.26
CA TYR A 83 -5.51 2.24 -6.53
C TYR A 83 -6.87 2.94 -6.51
N GLY A 84 -7.86 2.41 -7.28
CA GLY A 84 -9.22 2.93 -7.29
C GLY A 84 -9.52 3.89 -8.43
N THR A 85 -10.79 4.27 -8.51
CA THR A 85 -11.32 5.12 -9.59
C THR A 85 -11.30 6.63 -9.25
N GLY A 86 -10.80 7.00 -8.06
CA GLY A 86 -10.90 8.37 -7.56
C GLY A 86 -12.37 8.75 -7.35
N ASP A 87 -12.79 9.90 -7.87
CA ASP A 87 -14.18 10.37 -7.78
C ASP A 87 -15.11 9.78 -8.85
N GLU A 88 -14.56 9.02 -9.80
CA GLU A 88 -15.33 8.41 -10.88
C GLU A 88 -16.22 7.29 -10.35
N LYS A 89 -17.52 7.44 -10.56
CA LYS A 89 -18.54 6.51 -10.08
C LYS A 89 -18.77 5.39 -11.08
N ILE A 90 -18.80 4.16 -10.58
CA ILE A 90 -19.06 2.93 -11.33
C ILE A 90 -20.40 2.36 -10.90
N ASP A 91 -21.17 1.83 -11.85
CA ASP A 91 -22.41 1.11 -11.59
C ASP A 91 -22.09 -0.35 -11.23
N PHE A 92 -22.37 -0.70 -9.99
CA PHE A 92 -22.20 -2.05 -9.48
C PHE A 92 -23.53 -2.79 -9.43
N GLU A 93 -23.50 -4.05 -9.83
CA GLU A 93 -24.65 -4.94 -9.77
C GLU A 93 -24.28 -6.24 -9.05
N TYR A 94 -24.87 -6.46 -7.88
CA TYR A 94 -24.63 -7.64 -7.07
C TYR A 94 -25.85 -8.54 -7.06
N SER A 95 -25.70 -9.77 -7.56
CA SER A 95 -26.74 -10.80 -7.52
C SER A 95 -26.51 -11.73 -6.33
N SER A 96 -27.54 -11.92 -5.52
CA SER A 96 -27.53 -12.87 -4.39
C SER A 96 -28.84 -13.64 -4.36
N ALA A 97 -28.91 -14.66 -3.51
CA ALA A 97 -30.17 -15.41 -3.26
C ALA A 97 -31.35 -14.51 -2.79
N ALA A 98 -31.04 -13.35 -2.23
CA ALA A 98 -32.02 -12.34 -1.77
C ALA A 98 -32.42 -11.33 -2.87
N GLY A 99 -31.90 -11.48 -4.11
CA GLY A 99 -32.18 -10.61 -5.24
C GLY A 99 -30.98 -9.83 -5.76
N VAL A 100 -31.24 -8.97 -6.75
CA VAL A 100 -30.24 -8.11 -7.39
C VAL A 100 -30.22 -6.75 -6.72
N ARG A 101 -29.05 -6.32 -6.25
CA ARG A 101 -28.82 -4.98 -5.72
C ARG A 101 -27.96 -4.19 -6.71
N LYS A 102 -28.40 -2.96 -7.02
CA LYS A 102 -27.66 -2.02 -7.85
C LYS A 102 -27.31 -0.80 -7.03
N PHE A 103 -26.08 -0.33 -7.18
CA PHE A 103 -25.63 0.91 -6.56
C PHE A 103 -24.51 1.54 -7.39
N THR A 104 -24.38 2.85 -7.31
CA THR A 104 -23.37 3.63 -8.03
C THR A 104 -22.44 4.27 -7.01
N ALA A 105 -21.16 3.94 -7.07
CA ALA A 105 -20.14 4.46 -6.14
C ALA A 105 -18.76 4.49 -6.80
N PRO A 106 -17.82 5.29 -6.30
CA PRO A 106 -16.42 5.14 -6.67
C PRO A 106 -15.87 3.83 -6.13
N PHE A 107 -14.90 3.25 -6.82
CA PHE A 107 -14.17 2.08 -6.33
C PHE A 107 -12.93 2.54 -5.56
N GLU A 108 -12.82 2.11 -4.32
CA GLU A 108 -11.71 2.49 -3.43
C GLU A 108 -10.35 1.98 -3.92
N GLY A 109 -10.32 0.84 -4.63
CA GLY A 109 -9.10 0.15 -5.01
C GLY A 109 -8.74 -1.00 -4.07
N VAL A 110 -7.97 -1.95 -4.60
CA VAL A 110 -7.55 -3.13 -3.83
C VAL A 110 -6.60 -2.74 -2.69
N LEU A 111 -5.54 -1.97 -2.99
CA LEU A 111 -4.55 -1.58 -1.98
C LEU A 111 -5.16 -0.70 -0.88
N PRO A 112 -5.85 0.40 -1.17
CA PRO A 112 -6.48 1.21 -0.12
C PRO A 112 -7.49 0.44 0.73
N THR A 113 -8.28 -0.45 0.09
CA THR A 113 -9.22 -1.30 0.84
C THR A 113 -8.49 -2.23 1.82
N LEU A 114 -7.36 -2.81 1.44
CA LEU A 114 -6.57 -3.69 2.30
C LEU A 114 -5.89 -2.89 3.43
N ASP A 115 -5.35 -1.71 3.14
CA ASP A 115 -4.78 -0.80 4.14
C ASP A 115 -5.83 -0.40 5.18
N ARG A 116 -7.02 -0.01 4.74
CA ARG A 116 -8.13 0.31 5.63
C ARG A 116 -8.53 -0.90 6.49
N ARG A 117 -8.69 -2.09 5.90
CA ARG A 117 -9.03 -3.31 6.64
C ARG A 117 -7.94 -3.70 7.65
N HIS A 118 -6.67 -3.50 7.32
CA HIS A 118 -5.56 -3.71 8.25
C HIS A 118 -5.64 -2.76 9.45
N SER A 119 -5.94 -1.48 9.22
CA SER A 119 -6.04 -0.47 10.28
C SER A 119 -7.28 -0.65 11.17
N GLU A 120 -8.41 -1.08 10.60
CA GLU A 120 -9.69 -1.22 11.30
C GLU A 120 -9.84 -2.55 12.04
N THR A 121 -9.09 -3.60 11.64
CA THR A 121 -9.29 -4.93 12.24
C THR A 121 -8.85 -5.01 13.69
N GLN A 122 -9.70 -5.59 14.53
CA GLN A 122 -9.40 -5.92 15.93
C GLN A 122 -8.79 -7.32 16.09
N SER A 123 -8.82 -8.14 15.02
CA SER A 123 -8.29 -9.51 15.05
C SER A 123 -6.79 -9.50 14.77
N GLN A 124 -6.00 -10.00 15.73
CA GLN A 124 -4.55 -10.17 15.55
C GLN A 124 -4.21 -11.09 14.37
N GLY A 125 -4.99 -12.18 14.19
CA GLY A 125 -4.80 -13.09 13.06
C GLY A 125 -5.05 -12.43 11.70
N MET A 126 -6.09 -11.58 11.59
CA MET A 126 -6.35 -10.83 10.37
C MET A 126 -5.31 -9.74 10.14
N ARG A 127 -4.82 -9.11 11.18
CA ARG A 127 -3.73 -8.13 11.08
C ARG A 127 -2.47 -8.79 10.52
N ALA A 128 -2.03 -9.88 11.12
CA ALA A 128 -0.88 -10.67 10.65
C ALA A 128 -1.07 -11.18 9.21
N PHE A 129 -2.30 -11.54 8.83
CA PHE A 129 -2.62 -11.92 7.45
C PHE A 129 -2.40 -10.77 6.47
N TYR A 130 -2.83 -9.55 6.78
CA TYR A 130 -2.59 -8.39 5.90
C TYR A 130 -1.11 -7.99 5.86
N GLU A 131 -0.41 -8.09 6.98
CA GLU A 131 1.02 -7.78 7.09
C GLU A 131 1.90 -8.65 6.16
N MET A 132 1.46 -9.86 5.80
CA MET A 132 2.15 -10.69 4.78
C MET A 132 2.18 -10.06 3.38
N TYR A 133 1.33 -9.07 3.13
CA TYR A 133 1.25 -8.34 1.85
C TYR A 133 1.77 -6.91 1.96
N MET A 134 2.52 -6.62 3.02
CA MET A 134 3.09 -5.30 3.27
C MET A 134 4.61 -5.34 3.22
N THR A 135 5.20 -4.25 2.77
CA THR A 135 6.64 -4.02 2.83
C THR A 135 6.97 -2.74 3.60
N ASN A 136 8.19 -2.68 4.13
CA ASN A 136 8.70 -1.49 4.75
C ASN A 136 9.11 -0.48 3.68
N SER A 137 8.46 0.68 3.68
CA SER A 137 8.83 1.82 2.85
C SER A 137 9.36 2.96 3.72
N HIS A 138 10.31 3.75 3.21
CA HIS A 138 10.75 4.95 3.92
C HIS A 138 9.56 5.86 4.26
N CYS A 139 9.53 6.35 5.47
CA CYS A 139 8.52 7.32 5.89
C CYS A 139 8.59 8.56 4.99
N HIS A 140 7.52 8.87 4.30
CA HIS A 140 7.47 10.01 3.36
C HIS A 140 7.66 11.38 4.04
N THR A 141 7.44 11.48 5.35
CA THR A 141 7.59 12.72 6.10
C THR A 141 9.05 13.00 6.49
N CYS A 142 9.76 11.98 6.97
CA CYS A 142 11.15 12.14 7.41
C CYS A 142 12.18 11.48 6.48
N ASN A 143 11.76 10.79 5.43
CA ASN A 143 12.64 10.08 4.48
C ASN A 143 13.68 9.17 5.16
N GLY A 144 13.27 8.48 6.24
CA GLY A 144 14.16 7.62 7.01
C GLY A 144 14.91 8.31 8.15
N ALA A 145 14.92 9.64 8.22
CA ALA A 145 15.66 10.39 9.25
C ALA A 145 15.11 10.22 10.69
N ARG A 146 13.90 9.65 10.86
CA ARG A 146 13.25 9.31 12.14
C ARG A 146 12.85 10.52 12.99
N LEU A 147 13.33 11.71 12.68
CA LEU A 147 13.17 12.93 13.45
C LEU A 147 12.32 13.97 12.72
N LYS A 148 11.80 14.94 13.47
CA LYS A 148 11.16 16.14 12.94
C LYS A 148 12.19 17.01 12.21
N LYS A 149 11.73 17.79 11.21
CA LYS A 149 12.62 18.69 10.45
C LYS A 149 13.28 19.73 11.33
N GLU A 150 12.58 20.22 12.35
CA GLU A 150 13.09 21.21 13.30
C GLU A 150 14.30 20.68 14.09
N ILE A 151 14.30 19.40 14.43
CA ILE A 151 15.43 18.77 15.13
C ILE A 151 16.64 18.62 14.21
N LEU A 152 16.41 18.39 12.92
CA LEU A 152 17.48 18.29 11.92
C LEU A 152 18.13 19.66 11.59
N CYS A 153 17.54 20.78 12.05
CA CYS A 153 18.17 22.10 11.96
C CYS A 153 19.33 22.27 12.94
N ILE A 154 19.39 21.44 14.00
CA ILE A 154 20.52 21.47 14.96
C ILE A 154 21.71 20.77 14.31
N LYS A 155 22.82 21.50 14.17
CA LYS A 155 24.04 21.03 13.50
C LYS A 155 25.25 21.13 14.40
N ILE A 156 26.17 20.20 14.23
CA ILE A 156 27.51 20.20 14.81
C ILE A 156 28.49 20.17 13.64
N ASN A 157 29.30 21.21 13.49
CA ASN A 157 30.24 21.37 12.38
C ASN A 157 29.53 21.11 11.01
N ASP A 158 28.44 21.87 10.78
CA ASP A 158 27.57 21.86 9.60
C ASP A 158 26.80 20.56 9.33
N LYS A 159 26.89 19.54 10.19
CA LYS A 159 26.18 18.25 10.04
C LYS A 159 25.11 18.07 11.12
N ASN A 160 23.94 17.65 10.70
CA ASN A 160 22.88 17.26 11.62
C ASN A 160 23.06 15.80 12.09
N ILE A 161 22.27 15.40 13.09
CA ILE A 161 22.40 14.06 13.70
C ILE A 161 22.14 12.92 12.67
N ASN A 162 21.23 13.10 11.71
CA ASN A 162 20.98 12.08 10.70
C ASN A 162 22.19 11.91 9.78
N GLU A 163 22.78 13.02 9.30
CA GLU A 163 23.98 12.99 8.48
C GLU A 163 25.17 12.37 9.22
N ILE A 164 25.26 12.59 10.53
CA ILE A 164 26.32 12.02 11.38
C ILE A 164 26.10 10.49 11.54
N THR A 165 24.86 10.05 11.78
CA THR A 165 24.54 8.62 11.96
C THR A 165 24.63 7.82 10.67
N ASP A 166 24.51 8.44 9.51
CA ASP A 166 24.65 7.81 8.20
C ASP A 166 26.11 7.65 7.75
N MET A 167 27.08 8.22 8.52
CA MET A 167 28.49 8.06 8.21
C MET A 167 28.99 6.64 8.44
N SER A 168 29.96 6.21 7.62
CA SER A 168 30.74 5.03 7.95
C SER A 168 31.53 5.24 9.24
N ILE A 169 31.86 4.15 9.95
CA ILE A 169 32.63 4.23 11.22
C ILE A 169 33.94 5.01 11.04
N LYS A 170 34.61 4.83 9.89
CA LYS A 170 35.86 5.55 9.57
C LYS A 170 35.61 7.07 9.44
N ALA A 171 34.60 7.43 8.64
CA ALA A 171 34.26 8.85 8.44
C ALA A 171 33.77 9.51 9.74
N LEU A 172 33.00 8.78 10.56
CA LEU A 172 32.55 9.26 11.86
C LEU A 172 33.74 9.52 12.82
N LYS A 173 34.71 8.60 12.86
CA LYS A 173 35.94 8.80 13.66
C LYS A 173 36.69 10.03 13.22
N GLU A 174 36.92 10.24 11.95
CA GLU A 174 37.60 11.41 11.38
C GLU A 174 36.82 12.71 11.71
N PHE A 175 35.48 12.67 11.52
CA PHE A 175 34.60 13.79 11.86
C PHE A 175 34.72 14.17 13.36
N LEU A 176 34.60 13.21 14.27
CA LEU A 176 34.68 13.46 15.72
C LEU A 176 36.07 13.96 16.13
N SER A 177 37.14 13.46 15.50
CA SER A 177 38.50 13.93 15.76
C SER A 177 38.76 15.36 15.26
N SER A 178 37.98 15.84 14.30
CA SER A 178 38.06 17.20 13.76
C SER A 178 37.29 18.24 14.56
N LEU A 179 36.43 17.80 15.51
CA LEU A 179 35.68 18.72 16.35
C LEU A 179 36.63 19.44 17.32
N LYS A 180 36.63 20.76 17.24
CA LYS A 180 37.28 21.63 18.28
C LYS A 180 36.23 21.83 19.36
N LEU A 181 36.43 21.22 20.52
CA LEU A 181 35.66 21.45 21.74
C LEU A 181 36.19 22.71 22.42
#